data_16bb121f4864224de79d8a34a1b0a5af
#
_entry.id   16bb121f4864224de79d8a34a1b0a5af
#
_cell.length_a   1.000
_cell.length_b   1.000
_cell.length_c   1.000
_cell.angle_alpha   90.00
_cell.angle_beta   90.00
_cell.angle_gamma   90.00
#
_symmetry.space_group_name_H-M   'P 1'
#
loop_
_entity.id
_entity.type
_entity.pdbx_description
1 polymer ?
#
loop_
_entity_poly.entity_id
_entity_poly.type
_entity_poly.pdbx_seq_one_letter_code
_entity_poly.pdbx_strand_id
1 'polypeptide(L)'
;FPYAYLNNIDIIYIASSYSSDTPKGTYACASDPIIDNHLRFASGRVVHDGYYEFTRQTKVKYIHEFSELHALPLELHVCWQSQGGMNCSHCEKCYRTMFALLLEGANPNNYGFSYSTRTPFFIKWFLKYVLLFDSANIVSWQRLQSTFRSKRELAANKELNWISAIDFKKINETPLKKIRFLRSIQKKIIRLLQ
;
A
#
# COMPACT_ATOMS: atom_id res chain seq x y z
N PHE A 1 7.49 21.00 -16.70
CA PHE A 1 6.83 22.33 -16.75
C PHE A 1 6.62 22.85 -18.18
N PRO A 2 7.54 22.68 -19.17
CA PRO A 2 7.31 23.16 -20.55
C PRO A 2 6.01 22.64 -21.16
N TYR A 3 5.69 21.34 -20.97
CA TYR A 3 4.45 20.75 -21.45
C TYR A 3 3.20 21.43 -20.85
N ALA A 4 3.22 21.70 -19.55
CA ALA A 4 2.11 22.39 -18.88
C ALA A 4 1.89 23.80 -19.44
N TYR A 5 2.98 24.54 -19.68
CA TYR A 5 2.91 25.87 -20.29
C TYR A 5 2.33 25.85 -21.71
N LEU A 6 2.81 24.94 -22.56
CA LEU A 6 2.34 24.80 -23.94
C LEU A 6 0.87 24.37 -24.05
N ASN A 7 0.33 23.72 -23.02
CA ASN A 7 -1.05 23.22 -22.99
C ASN A 7 -1.96 24.03 -22.06
N ASN A 8 -1.52 25.22 -21.60
CA ASN A 8 -2.29 26.11 -20.71
C ASN A 8 -2.77 25.39 -19.43
N ILE A 9 -1.93 24.54 -18.85
CA ILE A 9 -2.22 23.83 -17.59
C ILE A 9 -1.81 24.74 -16.43
N ASP A 10 -2.77 25.15 -15.60
CA ASP A 10 -2.54 26.04 -14.48
C ASP A 10 -2.10 25.31 -13.20
N ILE A 11 -2.50 24.05 -13.04
CA ILE A 11 -2.23 23.27 -11.83
C ILE A 11 -1.69 21.91 -12.20
N ILE A 12 -0.56 21.54 -11.57
CA ILE A 12 -0.01 20.18 -11.60
C ILE A 12 -0.21 19.57 -10.21
N TYR A 13 -1.01 18.52 -10.12
CA TYR A 13 -1.16 17.75 -8.88
C TYR A 13 -0.08 16.68 -8.77
N ILE A 14 0.63 16.66 -7.64
CA ILE A 14 1.57 15.59 -7.28
C ILE A 14 0.93 14.74 -6.22
N ALA A 15 0.67 13.48 -6.54
CA ALA A 15 0.10 12.52 -5.61
C ALA A 15 1.05 12.28 -4.42
N SER A 16 0.55 12.46 -3.21
CA SER A 16 1.33 12.24 -2.00
C SER A 16 1.74 10.79 -1.81
N SER A 17 3.05 10.55 -1.68
CA SER A 17 3.61 9.27 -1.24
C SER A 17 3.47 9.07 0.26
N TYR A 18 3.34 10.15 1.01
CA TYR A 18 3.16 10.20 2.45
C TYR A 18 1.74 10.60 2.81
N SER A 19 1.42 10.43 4.08
CA SER A 19 0.20 10.94 4.69
C SER A 19 0.57 11.72 5.95
N SER A 20 -0.33 12.56 6.43
CA SER A 20 -0.10 13.44 7.60
C SER A 20 0.30 12.68 8.86
N ASP A 21 -0.07 11.40 8.96
CA ASP A 21 0.29 10.50 10.04
C ASP A 21 1.67 9.82 9.86
N THR A 22 2.40 10.13 8.78
CA THR A 22 3.76 9.62 8.56
C THR A 22 4.75 10.50 9.33
N PRO A 23 5.56 9.94 10.25
CA PRO A 23 6.56 10.71 10.98
C PRO A 23 7.52 11.40 10.02
N LYS A 24 7.77 12.69 10.25
CA LYS A 24 8.72 13.46 9.45
C LYS A 24 10.11 12.81 9.53
N GLY A 25 10.82 12.79 8.40
CA GLY A 25 12.15 12.21 8.31
C GLY A 25 12.19 10.67 8.27
N THR A 26 11.04 9.99 8.23
CA THR A 26 10.98 8.54 8.11
C THR A 26 11.58 8.05 6.79
N TYR A 27 11.47 8.85 5.73
CA TYR A 27 11.99 8.51 4.41
C TYR A 27 12.66 9.72 3.77
N ALA A 28 13.74 9.48 3.03
CA ALA A 28 14.22 10.42 2.05
C ALA A 28 13.31 10.35 0.81
N CYS A 29 12.54 11.39 0.55
CA CYS A 29 11.71 11.50 -0.63
C CYS A 29 11.92 12.87 -1.27
N ALA A 30 12.04 12.89 -2.60
CA ALA A 30 12.19 14.13 -3.36
C ALA A 30 10.90 14.97 -3.38
N SER A 31 9.74 14.33 -3.13
CA SER A 31 8.43 14.99 -3.09
C SER A 31 8.05 15.26 -1.63
N ASP A 32 7.90 16.52 -1.28
CA ASP A 32 7.51 16.98 0.05
C ASP A 32 6.49 18.12 -0.09
N PRO A 33 5.38 18.12 0.69
CA PRO A 33 4.33 19.13 0.57
C PRO A 33 4.84 20.56 0.84
N ILE A 34 5.85 20.71 1.69
CA ILE A 34 6.46 22.03 1.96
C ILE A 34 7.20 22.56 0.72
N ILE A 35 7.87 21.68 -0.02
CA ILE A 35 8.60 22.06 -1.24
C ILE A 35 7.63 22.17 -2.41
N ASP A 36 6.84 21.13 -2.66
CA ASP A 36 5.98 21.01 -3.84
C ASP A 36 4.96 22.16 -3.92
N ASN A 37 4.32 22.51 -2.79
CA ASN A 37 3.35 23.60 -2.75
C ASN A 37 3.95 24.99 -2.96
N HIS A 38 5.26 25.13 -2.90
CA HIS A 38 5.95 26.39 -3.23
C HIS A 38 6.45 26.46 -4.69
N LEU A 39 6.40 25.34 -5.41
CA LEU A 39 6.82 25.33 -6.81
C LEU A 39 5.82 26.10 -7.68
N ARG A 40 6.38 26.98 -8.53
CA ARG A 40 5.66 27.76 -9.52
C ARG A 40 6.30 27.58 -10.88
N PHE A 41 5.52 27.71 -11.93
CA PHE A 41 5.99 27.73 -13.30
C PHE A 41 5.18 28.79 -14.06
N ALA A 42 5.73 29.33 -15.13
CA ALA A 42 5.23 30.48 -15.92
C ALA A 42 3.79 30.94 -15.64
N SER A 43 2.79 30.09 -15.84
CA SER A 43 1.36 30.40 -15.66
C SER A 43 0.69 29.64 -14.52
N GLY A 44 1.44 28.76 -13.82
CA GLY A 44 0.78 27.84 -12.91
C GLY A 44 1.56 27.49 -11.64
N ARG A 45 1.00 26.52 -10.91
CA ARG A 45 1.53 26.06 -9.63
C ARG A 45 1.48 24.55 -9.50
N VAL A 46 2.28 24.01 -8.57
CA VAL A 46 2.20 22.63 -8.13
C VAL A 46 1.35 22.55 -6.86
N VAL A 47 0.55 21.52 -6.74
CA VAL A 47 -0.23 21.18 -5.55
C VAL A 47 0.13 19.75 -5.13
N HIS A 48 0.65 19.60 -3.91
CA HIS A 48 0.89 18.29 -3.31
C HIS A 48 -0.42 17.74 -2.76
N ASP A 49 -1.00 16.76 -3.44
CA ASP A 49 -2.36 16.31 -3.21
C ASP A 49 -2.45 15.18 -2.16
N GLY A 50 -3.44 15.30 -1.29
CA GLY A 50 -3.85 14.24 -0.35
C GLY A 50 -2.89 13.96 0.80
N TYR A 51 -1.97 14.89 1.15
CA TYR A 51 -1.07 14.71 2.28
C TYR A 51 -1.75 14.99 3.62
N TYR A 52 -2.45 16.09 3.73
CA TYR A 52 -3.00 16.56 5.02
C TYR A 52 -4.33 15.90 5.38
N GLU A 53 -5.14 15.60 4.38
CA GLU A 53 -6.52 15.16 4.56
C GLU A 53 -6.65 13.64 4.76
N PHE A 54 -5.72 12.88 4.17
CA PHE A 54 -5.88 11.43 4.06
C PHE A 54 -4.70 10.63 4.56
N THR A 55 -4.97 9.64 5.39
CA THR A 55 -4.05 8.51 5.60
C THR A 55 -4.11 7.57 4.39
N ARG A 56 -3.13 6.65 4.27
CA ARG A 56 -3.19 5.63 3.21
C ARG A 56 -4.47 4.80 3.29
N GLN A 57 -4.94 4.47 4.50
CA GLN A 57 -6.15 3.66 4.66
C GLN A 57 -7.41 4.45 4.29
N THR A 58 -7.48 5.72 4.66
CA THR A 58 -8.62 6.57 4.26
C THR A 58 -8.66 6.81 2.76
N LYS A 59 -7.48 6.87 2.07
CA LYS A 59 -7.45 6.90 0.59
C LYS A 59 -8.03 5.62 -0.03
N VAL A 60 -7.68 4.45 0.52
CA VAL A 60 -8.22 3.16 0.03
C VAL A 60 -9.73 3.11 0.24
N LYS A 61 -10.21 3.53 1.42
CA LYS A 61 -11.64 3.63 1.72
C LYS A 61 -12.34 4.55 0.72
N TYR A 62 -11.83 5.77 0.52
CA TYR A 62 -12.41 6.74 -0.40
C TYR A 62 -12.46 6.22 -1.85
N ILE A 63 -11.38 5.59 -2.32
CA ILE A 63 -11.34 4.97 -3.66
C ILE A 63 -12.43 3.89 -3.79
N HIS A 64 -12.59 3.06 -2.76
CA HIS A 64 -13.62 2.02 -2.76
C HIS A 64 -15.03 2.62 -2.78
N GLU A 65 -15.33 3.53 -1.87
CA GLU A 65 -16.63 4.21 -1.80
C GLU A 65 -16.96 4.95 -3.10
N PHE A 66 -15.99 5.63 -3.70
CA PHE A 66 -16.15 6.34 -4.97
C PHE A 66 -16.41 5.37 -6.12
N SER A 67 -15.67 4.27 -6.20
CA SER A 67 -15.87 3.22 -7.22
C SER A 67 -17.27 2.61 -7.15
N GLU A 68 -17.73 2.26 -5.94
CA GLU A 68 -19.07 1.70 -5.74
C GLU A 68 -20.17 2.74 -6.06
N LEU A 69 -20.04 3.96 -5.56
CA LEU A 69 -21.03 5.01 -5.76
C LEU A 69 -21.25 5.34 -7.24
N HIS A 70 -20.18 5.35 -8.02
CA HIS A 70 -20.23 5.74 -9.44
C HIS A 70 -20.23 4.55 -10.40
N ALA A 71 -20.24 3.31 -9.89
CA ALA A 71 -20.10 2.09 -10.67
C ALA A 71 -18.91 2.14 -11.66
N LEU A 72 -17.79 2.75 -11.22
CA LEU A 72 -16.59 2.92 -12.05
C LEU A 72 -15.56 1.85 -11.72
N PRO A 73 -15.13 1.02 -12.68
CA PRO A 73 -14.02 0.12 -12.48
C PRO A 73 -12.73 0.92 -12.32
N LEU A 74 -12.02 0.72 -11.19
CA LEU A 74 -10.77 1.39 -10.90
C LEU A 74 -9.66 0.36 -10.74
N GLU A 75 -8.66 0.40 -11.59
CA GLU A 75 -7.45 -0.42 -11.45
C GLU A 75 -6.37 0.34 -10.70
N LEU A 76 -5.89 -0.23 -9.61
CA LEU A 76 -4.80 0.32 -8.82
C LEU A 76 -3.45 -0.23 -9.32
N HIS A 77 -2.51 0.64 -9.64
CA HIS A 77 -1.16 0.29 -10.05
C HIS A 77 -0.17 0.58 -8.92
N VAL A 78 0.16 -0.43 -8.13
CA VAL A 78 1.03 -0.28 -6.94
C VAL A 78 2.34 -1.04 -7.04
N CYS A 79 2.45 -1.94 -8.01
CA CYS A 79 3.56 -2.88 -8.11
C CYS A 79 4.76 -2.30 -8.86
N TRP A 80 5.96 -2.42 -8.28
CA TRP A 80 7.22 -2.08 -8.97
C TRP A 80 7.87 -3.27 -9.67
N GLN A 81 7.36 -4.49 -9.44
CA GLN A 81 7.97 -5.71 -9.97
C GLN A 81 7.25 -6.23 -11.22
N SER A 82 6.13 -5.62 -11.59
CA SER A 82 5.38 -6.05 -12.76
C SER A 82 6.02 -5.55 -14.05
N GLN A 83 6.03 -6.40 -15.04
CA GLN A 83 6.27 -6.02 -16.43
C GLN A 83 4.89 -5.76 -17.08
N GLY A 84 4.74 -4.68 -17.86
CA GLY A 84 3.49 -4.38 -18.56
C GLY A 84 2.41 -3.67 -17.72
N GLY A 85 2.76 -3.07 -16.57
CA GLY A 85 1.84 -2.21 -15.79
C GLY A 85 0.87 -2.95 -14.86
N MET A 86 0.76 -4.28 -14.91
CA MET A 86 -0.14 -5.04 -14.04
C MET A 86 0.46 -5.33 -12.66
N ASN A 87 -0.39 -5.50 -11.64
CA ASN A 87 0.08 -5.89 -10.32
C ASN A 87 0.55 -7.35 -10.30
N CYS A 88 1.70 -7.62 -9.70
CA CYS A 88 2.18 -9.01 -9.54
C CYS A 88 1.40 -9.82 -8.49
N SER A 89 0.61 -9.15 -7.64
CA SER A 89 -0.23 -9.72 -6.57
C SER A 89 0.48 -10.54 -5.48
N HIS A 90 1.82 -10.57 -5.48
CA HIS A 90 2.60 -11.35 -4.50
C HIS A 90 3.78 -10.59 -3.86
N CYS A 91 4.00 -9.31 -4.20
CA CYS A 91 4.99 -8.48 -3.50
C CYS A 91 4.40 -7.77 -2.29
N GLU A 92 5.26 -7.17 -1.47
CA GLU A 92 4.86 -6.44 -0.26
C GLU A 92 3.80 -5.38 -0.54
N LYS A 93 4.00 -4.56 -1.58
CA LYS A 93 3.06 -3.49 -1.94
C LYS A 93 1.70 -4.02 -2.38
N CYS A 94 1.68 -5.10 -3.18
CA CYS A 94 0.43 -5.74 -3.58
C CYS A 94 -0.28 -6.33 -2.36
N TYR A 95 0.41 -7.09 -1.53
CA TYR A 95 -0.17 -7.68 -0.32
C TYR A 95 -0.71 -6.64 0.64
N ARG A 96 0.03 -5.56 0.88
CA ARG A 96 -0.40 -4.46 1.73
C ARG A 96 -1.65 -3.76 1.19
N THR A 97 -1.72 -3.53 -0.11
CA THR A 97 -2.88 -2.89 -0.74
C THR A 97 -4.08 -3.82 -0.75
N MET A 98 -3.91 -5.10 -1.11
CA MET A 98 -4.99 -6.08 -1.00
C MET A 98 -5.54 -6.19 0.42
N PHE A 99 -4.65 -6.24 1.43
CA PHE A 99 -5.09 -6.28 2.83
C PHE A 99 -5.85 -5.02 3.22
N ALA A 100 -5.39 -3.84 2.78
CA ALA A 100 -6.09 -2.57 3.01
C ALA A 100 -7.49 -2.55 2.37
N LEU A 101 -7.65 -3.07 1.15
CA LEU A 101 -8.94 -3.23 0.48
C LEU A 101 -9.87 -4.17 1.26
N LEU A 102 -9.36 -5.32 1.71
CA LEU A 102 -10.14 -6.28 2.52
C LEU A 102 -10.64 -5.67 3.83
N LEU A 103 -9.88 -4.75 4.44
CA LEU A 103 -10.32 -4.02 5.63
C LEU A 103 -11.49 -3.08 5.34
N GLU A 104 -11.67 -2.64 4.11
CA GLU A 104 -12.83 -1.84 3.69
C GLU A 104 -13.98 -2.69 3.09
N GLY A 105 -13.87 -4.02 3.12
CA GLY A 105 -14.85 -4.93 2.54
C GLY A 105 -14.77 -5.06 1.02
N ALA A 106 -13.77 -4.46 0.40
CA ALA A 106 -13.57 -4.46 -1.04
C ALA A 106 -12.95 -5.77 -1.52
N ASN A 107 -13.42 -6.30 -2.66
CA ASN A 107 -12.78 -7.43 -3.33
C ASN A 107 -11.56 -6.94 -4.14
N PRO A 108 -10.33 -7.36 -3.81
CA PRO A 108 -9.14 -6.90 -4.53
C PRO A 108 -9.14 -7.22 -6.03
N ASN A 109 -9.88 -8.22 -6.49
CA ASN A 109 -10.00 -8.53 -7.92
C ASN A 109 -10.61 -7.37 -8.71
N ASN A 110 -11.48 -6.58 -8.09
CA ASN A 110 -12.11 -5.41 -8.74
C ASN A 110 -11.13 -4.24 -8.91
N TYR A 111 -9.91 -4.35 -8.35
CA TYR A 111 -8.90 -3.29 -8.32
C TYR A 111 -7.58 -3.70 -8.99
N GLY A 112 -7.61 -4.68 -9.89
CA GLY A 112 -6.44 -5.10 -10.67
C GLY A 112 -5.45 -6.01 -9.91
N PHE A 113 -5.95 -6.78 -8.93
CA PHE A 113 -5.17 -7.80 -8.24
C PHE A 113 -5.71 -9.21 -8.53
N SER A 114 -4.82 -10.20 -8.51
CA SER A 114 -5.21 -11.61 -8.47
C SER A 114 -5.37 -12.04 -7.01
N TYR A 115 -6.62 -12.12 -6.54
CA TYR A 115 -6.98 -12.47 -5.17
C TYR A 115 -7.77 -13.78 -5.15
N SER A 116 -7.47 -14.63 -4.17
CA SER A 116 -8.19 -15.86 -3.86
C SER A 116 -8.39 -16.02 -2.35
N THR A 117 -9.25 -16.95 -1.93
CA THR A 117 -9.45 -17.27 -0.51
C THR A 117 -8.18 -17.75 0.20
N ARG A 118 -7.16 -18.18 -0.54
CA ARG A 118 -5.84 -18.55 0.00
C ARG A 118 -4.92 -17.35 0.20
N THR A 119 -5.20 -16.22 -0.44
CA THR A 119 -4.33 -15.04 -0.39
C THR A 119 -4.05 -14.53 1.03
N PRO A 120 -5.01 -14.48 1.98
CA PRO A 120 -4.72 -14.09 3.36
C PRO A 120 -3.69 -14.99 4.05
N PHE A 121 -3.73 -16.30 3.77
CA PHE A 121 -2.72 -17.23 4.26
C PHE A 121 -1.33 -16.92 3.69
N PHE A 122 -1.22 -16.64 2.39
CA PHE A 122 0.05 -16.26 1.76
C PHE A 122 0.58 -14.93 2.27
N ILE A 123 -0.28 -13.93 2.49
CA ILE A 123 0.10 -12.67 3.12
C ILE A 123 0.72 -12.93 4.50
N LYS A 124 0.02 -13.66 5.37
CA LYS A 124 0.52 -14.03 6.70
C LYS A 124 1.87 -14.73 6.64
N TRP A 125 1.99 -15.72 5.76
CA TRP A 125 3.22 -16.50 5.59
C TRP A 125 4.36 -15.64 5.07
N PHE A 126 4.10 -14.77 4.07
CA PHE A 126 5.07 -13.84 3.51
C PHE A 126 5.60 -12.86 4.58
N LEU A 127 4.71 -12.26 5.35
CA LEU A 127 5.09 -11.33 6.42
C LEU A 127 5.94 -12.02 7.50
N LYS A 128 5.52 -13.22 7.90
CA LYS A 128 6.15 -13.93 9.00
C LYS A 128 7.52 -14.51 8.63
N TYR A 129 7.69 -14.99 7.40
CA TYR A 129 8.85 -15.80 7.05
C TYR A 129 9.72 -15.24 5.90
N VAL A 130 9.17 -14.41 5.02
CA VAL A 130 9.85 -14.00 3.79
C VAL A 130 10.30 -12.54 3.83
N LEU A 131 9.40 -11.64 4.18
CA LEU A 131 9.67 -10.20 4.12
C LEU A 131 10.61 -9.78 5.26
N LEU A 132 11.75 -9.16 4.92
CA LEU A 132 12.52 -8.36 5.86
C LEU A 132 11.90 -6.98 5.90
N PHE A 133 11.48 -6.61 7.09
CA PHE A 133 10.88 -5.32 7.32
C PHE A 133 11.95 -4.25 7.52
N ASP A 134 11.82 -3.16 6.77
CA ASP A 134 12.40 -1.88 7.12
C ASP A 134 11.44 -1.09 8.04
N SER A 135 11.87 0.05 8.54
CA SER A 135 11.04 0.91 9.40
C SER A 135 9.73 1.32 8.74
N ALA A 136 9.75 1.56 7.44
CA ALA A 136 8.61 1.99 6.66
C ALA A 136 7.54 0.91 6.54
N ASN A 137 7.97 -0.30 6.25
CA ASN A 137 7.08 -1.45 6.16
C ASN A 137 6.49 -1.80 7.52
N ILE A 138 7.29 -1.74 8.61
CA ILE A 138 6.79 -1.95 9.98
C ILE A 138 5.65 -0.99 10.28
N VAL A 139 5.87 0.32 10.10
CA VAL A 139 4.85 1.35 10.37
C VAL A 139 3.60 1.12 9.54
N SER A 140 3.77 0.82 8.25
CA SER A 140 2.63 0.58 7.35
C SER A 140 1.76 -0.60 7.79
N TRP A 141 2.36 -1.72 8.18
CA TRP A 141 1.63 -2.90 8.63
C TRP A 141 1.07 -2.75 10.04
N GLN A 142 1.74 -2.01 10.93
CA GLN A 142 1.19 -1.65 12.24
C GLN A 142 -0.08 -0.81 12.12
N ARG A 143 -0.14 0.10 11.15
CA ARG A 143 -1.36 0.88 10.85
C ARG A 143 -2.50 0.00 10.38
N LEU A 144 -2.25 -0.95 9.47
CA LEU A 144 -3.26 -1.92 9.05
C LEU A 144 -3.73 -2.79 10.22
N GLN A 145 -2.82 -3.21 11.08
CA GLN A 145 -3.17 -3.93 12.32
C GLN A 145 -4.05 -3.08 13.24
N SER A 146 -3.72 -1.81 13.42
CA SER A 146 -4.53 -0.86 14.22
C SER A 146 -5.92 -0.66 13.61
N THR A 147 -6.00 -0.47 12.29
CA THR A 147 -7.27 -0.37 11.58
C THR A 147 -8.11 -1.63 11.75
N PHE A 148 -7.52 -2.82 11.61
CA PHE A 148 -8.22 -4.08 11.84
C PHE A 148 -8.81 -4.13 13.26
N ARG A 149 -8.01 -3.77 14.26
CA ARG A 149 -8.45 -3.78 15.68
C ARG A 149 -9.55 -2.77 15.98
N SER A 150 -9.60 -1.64 15.27
CA SER A 150 -10.63 -0.62 15.44
C SER A 150 -11.98 -0.99 14.83
N LYS A 151 -11.98 -1.90 13.86
CA LYS A 151 -13.19 -2.35 13.14
C LYS A 151 -13.78 -3.58 13.81
N ARG A 152 -14.75 -3.39 14.69
CA ARG A 152 -15.39 -4.48 15.47
C ARG A 152 -16.02 -5.55 14.58
N GLU A 153 -16.55 -5.17 13.43
CA GLU A 153 -17.15 -6.06 12.43
C GLU A 153 -16.15 -7.06 11.85
N LEU A 154 -14.86 -6.73 11.86
CA LEU A 154 -13.81 -7.62 11.37
C LEU A 154 -13.26 -8.56 12.44
N ALA A 155 -13.60 -8.38 13.71
CA ALA A 155 -13.06 -9.19 14.82
C ALA A 155 -13.37 -10.69 14.66
N ALA A 156 -14.53 -11.03 14.08
CA ALA A 156 -14.95 -12.40 13.78
C ALA A 156 -14.38 -12.96 12.48
N ASN A 157 -13.69 -12.16 11.67
CA ASN A 157 -13.14 -12.59 10.39
C ASN A 157 -11.92 -13.51 10.60
N LYS A 158 -12.15 -14.83 10.46
CA LYS A 158 -11.12 -15.86 10.68
C LYS A 158 -9.95 -15.78 9.69
N GLU A 159 -10.17 -15.22 8.51
CA GLU A 159 -9.14 -15.11 7.47
C GLU A 159 -8.16 -13.98 7.75
N LEU A 160 -8.59 -12.93 8.45
CA LEU A 160 -7.80 -11.73 8.70
C LEU A 160 -7.33 -11.55 10.15
N ASN A 161 -7.96 -12.25 11.12
CA ASN A 161 -7.70 -12.04 12.56
C ASN A 161 -6.25 -12.34 13.00
N TRP A 162 -5.51 -13.11 12.21
CA TRP A 162 -4.10 -13.42 12.45
C TRP A 162 -3.21 -12.15 12.53
N ILE A 163 -3.64 -11.03 11.91
CA ILE A 163 -2.87 -9.78 11.92
C ILE A 163 -2.72 -9.24 13.36
N SER A 164 -3.75 -9.44 14.20
CA SER A 164 -3.72 -8.98 15.60
C SER A 164 -2.65 -9.65 16.44
N ALA A 165 -2.25 -10.87 16.09
CA ALA A 165 -1.26 -11.65 16.83
C ALA A 165 0.18 -11.39 16.39
N ILE A 166 0.42 -10.58 15.36
CA ILE A 166 1.78 -10.29 14.88
C ILE A 166 2.42 -9.23 15.77
N ASP A 167 3.59 -9.56 16.32
CA ASP A 167 4.49 -8.59 16.95
C ASP A 167 5.46 -8.02 15.90
N PHE A 168 5.11 -6.85 15.36
CA PHE A 168 5.94 -6.19 14.35
C PHE A 168 7.27 -5.67 14.88
N LYS A 169 7.46 -5.53 16.19
CA LYS A 169 8.77 -5.15 16.79
C LYS A 169 9.76 -6.30 16.68
N LYS A 170 9.29 -7.53 16.81
CA LYS A 170 10.10 -8.76 16.76
C LYS A 170 10.01 -9.52 15.43
N ILE A 171 9.28 -9.01 14.46
CA ILE A 171 8.98 -9.75 13.23
C ILE A 171 10.22 -10.16 12.43
N ASN A 172 11.32 -9.42 12.52
CA ASN A 172 12.57 -9.75 11.85
C ASN A 172 13.41 -10.81 12.59
N GLU A 173 13.09 -11.15 13.83
CA GLU A 173 13.84 -12.10 14.65
C GLU A 173 13.54 -13.56 14.32
N THR A 174 12.54 -13.82 13.48
CA THR A 174 12.17 -15.18 13.06
C THR A 174 13.38 -15.92 12.47
N PRO A 175 13.74 -17.13 12.94
CA PRO A 175 14.94 -17.84 12.50
C PRO A 175 15.07 -18.00 10.99
N LEU A 176 13.97 -18.31 10.30
CA LEU A 176 13.96 -18.46 8.84
C LEU A 176 14.32 -17.18 8.09
N LYS A 177 14.08 -16.00 8.68
CA LYS A 177 14.49 -14.71 8.08
C LYS A 177 15.99 -14.47 8.16
N LYS A 178 16.68 -15.10 9.09
CA LYS A 178 18.13 -14.98 9.25
C LYS A 178 18.88 -15.76 8.16
N ILE A 179 18.26 -16.74 7.53
CA ILE A 179 18.89 -17.58 6.50
C ILE A 179 18.61 -17.00 5.10
N ARG A 180 19.59 -16.24 4.58
CA ARG A 180 19.47 -15.50 3.30
C ARG A 180 19.15 -16.38 2.08
N PHE A 181 19.64 -17.60 2.05
CA PHE A 181 19.41 -18.57 0.95
C PHE A 181 17.96 -19.06 0.90
N LEU A 182 17.37 -19.37 2.05
CA LEU A 182 15.98 -19.85 2.12
C LEU A 182 14.96 -18.82 1.62
N ARG A 183 15.26 -17.52 1.74
CA ARG A 183 14.38 -16.45 1.24
C ARG A 183 14.19 -16.47 -0.28
N SER A 184 15.24 -16.81 -1.02
CA SER A 184 15.16 -16.91 -2.49
C SER A 184 14.23 -18.05 -2.91
N ILE A 185 14.37 -19.20 -2.25
CA ILE A 185 13.52 -20.37 -2.48
C ILE A 185 12.07 -20.08 -2.09
N GLN A 186 11.85 -19.48 -0.95
CA GLN A 186 10.51 -19.12 -0.46
C GLN A 186 9.76 -18.18 -1.41
N LYS A 187 10.45 -17.15 -1.95
CA LYS A 187 9.87 -16.27 -2.96
C LYS A 187 9.48 -17.01 -4.24
N LYS A 188 10.28 -17.98 -4.68
CA LYS A 188 9.97 -18.81 -5.85
C LYS A 188 8.73 -19.69 -5.58
N ILE A 189 8.65 -20.32 -4.41
CA ILE A 189 7.50 -21.17 -4.04
C ILE A 189 6.19 -20.35 -4.02
N ILE A 190 6.19 -19.15 -3.44
CA ILE A 190 4.99 -18.28 -3.45
C ILE A 190 4.51 -18.03 -4.89
N ARG A 191 5.44 -17.73 -5.82
CA ARG A 191 5.10 -17.46 -7.22
C ARG A 191 4.51 -18.67 -7.95
N LEU A 192 4.86 -19.89 -7.51
CA LEU A 192 4.37 -21.13 -8.13
C LEU A 192 3.02 -21.59 -7.57
N LEU A 193 2.67 -21.17 -6.35
CA LEU A 193 1.44 -21.59 -5.66
C LEU A 193 0.28 -20.60 -5.84
N GLN A 194 0.53 -19.47 -6.48
CA GLN A 194 -0.46 -18.44 -6.87
C GLN A 194 -0.80 -18.53 -8.34
#